data_90b81fc97ad0c49bca22987c596345f1
#
_entry.id   90b81fc97ad0c49bca22987c596345f1
#
_cell.length_a   1.000
_cell.length_b   1.000
_cell.length_c   1.000
_cell.angle_alpha   90.00
_cell.angle_beta   90.00
_cell.angle_gamma   90.00
#
_symmetry.space_group_name_H-M   'P 1'
#
loop_
_entity.id
_entity.type
_entity.pdbx_description
1 polymer ?
#
loop_
_entity_poly.entity_id
_entity_poly.type
_entity_poly.pdbx_seq_one_letter_code
_entity_poly.pdbx_strand_id
1 'polypeptide(L)'
;MWHFLLLCVFFYSGFGQAQVGIGTASPDPSALLDLEAEDRGLLLPRVQLISRAAQGLSHRFVPTNGLMVYNQNASLDHGVGVY
;
A
#
# COMPACT_ATOMS: atom_id res chain seq x y z
N MET A 1 -17.84 -15.62 36.74
CA MET A 1 -18.06 -16.52 35.61
C MET A 1 -18.44 -15.81 34.33
N TRP A 2 -19.29 -14.82 34.41
CA TRP A 2 -19.71 -14.04 33.24
C TRP A 2 -18.59 -13.24 32.61
N HIS A 3 -17.66 -12.75 33.45
CA HIS A 3 -16.49 -12.00 32.98
C HIS A 3 -15.52 -12.86 32.17
N PHE A 4 -15.51 -14.15 32.39
CA PHE A 4 -14.64 -15.08 31.68
C PHE A 4 -15.11 -15.30 30.23
N LEU A 5 -16.42 -15.39 30.04
CA LEU A 5 -17.04 -15.54 28.73
C LEU A 5 -16.86 -14.28 27.88
N LEU A 6 -17.02 -13.11 28.49
CA LEU A 6 -16.79 -11.83 27.82
C LEU A 6 -15.32 -11.65 27.39
N LEU A 7 -14.39 -12.10 28.24
CA LEU A 7 -12.96 -12.03 27.92
C LEU A 7 -12.60 -12.94 26.73
N CYS A 8 -13.18 -14.16 26.68
CA CYS A 8 -12.97 -15.09 25.57
C CYS A 8 -13.50 -14.54 24.24
N VAL A 9 -14.63 -13.84 24.25
CA VAL A 9 -15.21 -13.23 23.05
C VAL A 9 -14.31 -12.09 22.56
N PHE A 10 -13.72 -11.32 23.45
CA PHE A 10 -12.78 -10.26 23.09
C PHE A 10 -11.50 -10.82 22.47
N PHE A 11 -10.99 -11.92 22.98
CA PHE A 11 -9.80 -12.57 22.40
C PHE A 11 -10.06 -13.13 21.00
N TYR A 12 -11.25 -13.63 20.74
CA TYR A 12 -11.61 -14.17 19.43
C TYR A 12 -11.68 -13.09 18.35
N SER A 13 -12.10 -11.89 18.70
CA SER A 13 -12.19 -10.79 17.73
C SER A 13 -10.84 -10.18 17.40
N GLY A 14 -9.76 -10.53 18.12
CA GLY A 14 -8.41 -10.06 17.82
C GLY A 14 -7.65 -10.84 16.76
N PHE A 15 -8.18 -11.98 16.30
CA PHE A 15 -7.55 -12.81 15.27
C PHE A 15 -8.14 -12.53 13.89
N GLY A 16 -8.18 -11.26 13.49
CA GLY A 16 -8.52 -10.91 12.13
C GLY A 16 -7.38 -11.25 11.18
N GLN A 17 -7.72 -11.60 9.94
CA GLN A 17 -6.73 -11.82 8.91
C GLN A 17 -6.00 -10.50 8.61
N ALA A 18 -4.66 -10.58 8.47
CA ALA A 18 -3.84 -9.41 8.19
C ALA A 18 -3.96 -8.91 6.74
N GLN A 19 -4.64 -9.66 5.88
CA GLN A 19 -4.87 -9.27 4.49
C GLN A 19 -5.91 -8.16 4.38
N VAL A 20 -5.64 -7.22 3.49
CA VAL A 20 -6.58 -6.15 3.18
C VAL A 20 -7.09 -6.35 1.76
N GLY A 21 -8.40 -6.48 1.61
CA GLY A 21 -9.05 -6.51 0.31
C GLY A 21 -9.92 -5.26 0.14
N ILE A 22 -9.76 -4.61 -1.00
CA ILE A 22 -10.62 -3.50 -1.40
C ILE A 22 -11.31 -3.90 -2.70
N GLY A 23 -12.64 -3.93 -2.67
CA GLY A 23 -13.43 -4.39 -3.80
C GLY A 23 -13.56 -5.91 -3.90
N THR A 24 -13.01 -6.66 -2.96
CA THR A 24 -13.13 -8.11 -2.89
C THR A 24 -13.34 -8.56 -1.46
N ALA A 25 -14.23 -9.55 -1.27
CA ALA A 25 -14.45 -10.18 0.02
C ALA A 25 -13.46 -11.34 0.25
N SER A 26 -12.78 -11.79 -0.79
CA SER A 26 -11.87 -12.93 -0.75
C SER A 26 -10.52 -12.54 -1.36
N PRO A 27 -9.68 -11.78 -0.62
CA PRO A 27 -8.36 -11.41 -1.13
C PRO A 27 -7.53 -12.65 -1.45
N ASP A 28 -6.69 -12.54 -2.47
CA ASP A 28 -5.80 -13.64 -2.84
C ASP A 28 -4.86 -13.96 -1.66
N PRO A 29 -4.69 -15.25 -1.31
CA PRO A 29 -3.85 -15.63 -0.17
C PRO A 29 -2.39 -15.18 -0.27
N SER A 30 -1.88 -14.92 -1.48
CA SER A 30 -0.51 -14.46 -1.68
C SER A 30 -0.36 -12.94 -1.54
N ALA A 31 -1.47 -12.21 -1.39
CA ALA A 31 -1.46 -10.75 -1.33
C ALA A 31 -1.73 -10.26 0.09
N LEU A 32 -0.95 -9.28 0.54
CA LEU A 32 -1.28 -8.51 1.74
C LEU A 32 -2.34 -7.46 1.45
N LEU A 33 -2.32 -6.90 0.26
CA LEU A 33 -3.29 -5.94 -0.23
C LEU A 33 -3.77 -6.41 -1.60
N ASP A 34 -5.07 -6.66 -1.72
CA ASP A 34 -5.70 -7.06 -2.97
C ASP A 34 -6.76 -6.02 -3.35
N LEU A 35 -6.58 -5.43 -4.51
CA LEU A 35 -7.50 -4.42 -5.06
C LEU A 35 -8.19 -5.01 -6.28
N GLU A 36 -9.52 -5.00 -6.26
CA GLU A 36 -10.30 -5.52 -7.37
C GLU A 36 -11.40 -4.53 -7.75
N ALA A 37 -11.44 -4.14 -9.01
CA ALA A 37 -12.45 -3.25 -9.55
C ALA A 37 -12.52 -3.40 -11.07
N GLU A 38 -13.67 -3.12 -11.65
CA GLU A 38 -13.86 -3.14 -13.10
C GLU A 38 -13.57 -1.77 -13.74
N ASP A 39 -13.72 -0.68 -12.97
CA ASP A 39 -13.73 0.68 -13.49
C ASP A 39 -12.80 1.64 -12.76
N ARG A 40 -12.02 1.15 -11.79
CA ARG A 40 -11.17 1.98 -10.94
C ARG A 40 -9.82 1.32 -10.74
N GLY A 41 -8.81 2.15 -10.50
CA GLY A 41 -7.46 1.70 -10.21
C GLY A 41 -6.92 2.29 -8.93
N LEU A 42 -5.67 1.99 -8.66
CA LEU A 42 -4.94 2.56 -7.54
C LEU A 42 -4.24 3.83 -8.02
N LEU A 43 -4.51 4.93 -7.33
CA LEU A 43 -3.79 6.18 -7.58
C LEU A 43 -2.61 6.25 -6.63
N LEU A 44 -1.42 6.06 -7.16
CA LEU A 44 -0.18 6.18 -6.40
C LEU A 44 0.09 7.64 -6.04
N PRO A 45 0.85 7.89 -4.96
CA PRO A 45 1.31 9.24 -4.68
C PRO A 45 2.03 9.83 -5.89
N ARG A 46 1.62 11.02 -6.31
CA ARG A 46 2.20 11.72 -7.46
C ARG A 46 3.25 12.69 -6.97
N VAL A 47 4.46 12.51 -7.44
CA VAL A 47 5.62 13.27 -6.97
C VAL A 47 6.43 13.79 -8.14
N GLN A 48 7.19 14.85 -7.91
CA GLN A 48 8.22 15.33 -8.83
C GLN A 48 9.54 14.71 -8.42
N LEU A 49 9.94 13.64 -9.08
CA LEU A 49 11.22 13.02 -8.78
C LEU A 49 12.37 13.91 -9.28
N ILE A 50 13.38 14.07 -8.44
CA ILE A 50 14.58 14.83 -8.77
C ILE A 50 15.55 13.94 -9.55
N SER A 51 15.63 12.66 -9.15
CA SER A 51 16.48 11.68 -9.81
C SER A 51 15.94 10.28 -9.56
N ARG A 52 16.51 9.30 -10.28
CA ARG A 52 16.21 7.88 -10.04
C ARG A 52 17.04 7.29 -8.89
N ALA A 53 17.98 8.06 -8.36
CA ALA A 53 18.84 7.64 -7.27
C ALA A 53 18.12 7.70 -5.93
N ALA A 54 18.80 7.29 -4.87
CA ALA A 54 18.24 7.13 -3.53
C ALA A 54 17.66 8.43 -2.94
N GLN A 55 17.97 9.58 -3.49
CA GLN A 55 17.46 10.89 -3.03
C GLN A 55 16.38 11.45 -3.94
N GLY A 56 15.78 10.60 -4.79
CA GLY A 56 14.87 11.04 -5.85
C GLY A 56 13.60 11.73 -5.36
N LEU A 57 13.10 11.40 -4.18
CA LEU A 57 11.87 11.96 -3.66
C LEU A 57 12.06 13.34 -3.03
N SER A 58 13.12 13.51 -2.26
CA SER A 58 13.37 14.77 -1.59
C SER A 58 14.75 14.72 -0.94
N HIS A 59 15.31 15.89 -0.67
CA HIS A 59 16.55 15.96 0.11
C HIS A 59 16.39 15.52 1.57
N ARG A 60 15.17 15.32 2.02
CA ARG A 60 14.85 14.98 3.41
C ARG A 60 14.82 13.49 3.68
N PHE A 61 14.42 12.70 2.69
CA PHE A 61 14.14 11.29 2.90
C PHE A 61 14.81 10.43 1.84
N VAL A 62 15.43 9.36 2.28
CA VAL A 62 15.94 8.32 1.39
C VAL A 62 14.82 7.32 1.17
N PRO A 63 14.39 7.10 -0.08
CA PRO A 63 13.31 6.15 -0.36
C PRO A 63 13.72 4.72 0.01
N THR A 64 12.79 3.99 0.61
CA THR A 64 12.97 2.57 0.86
C THR A 64 12.88 1.78 -0.45
N ASN A 65 13.66 0.72 -0.57
CA ASN A 65 13.57 -0.19 -1.72
C ASN A 65 12.16 -0.77 -1.84
N GLY A 66 11.63 -0.77 -3.05
CA GLY A 66 10.28 -1.26 -3.30
C GLY A 66 9.18 -0.20 -3.20
N LEU A 67 9.54 1.03 -2.87
CA LEU A 67 8.57 2.12 -2.83
C LEU A 67 8.11 2.46 -4.24
N MET A 68 6.79 2.50 -4.45
CA MET A 68 6.19 2.86 -5.74
C MET A 68 5.56 4.24 -5.65
N VAL A 69 5.90 5.09 -6.62
CA VAL A 69 5.32 6.43 -6.77
C VAL A 69 5.05 6.69 -8.25
N TYR A 70 4.18 7.64 -8.53
CA TYR A 70 3.98 8.13 -9.88
C TYR A 70 4.80 9.39 -10.08
N ASN A 71 5.75 9.35 -11.01
CA ASN A 71 6.60 10.50 -11.30
C ASN A 71 5.91 11.43 -12.30
N GLN A 72 5.85 12.71 -11.94
CA GLN A 72 5.32 13.77 -12.80
C GLN A 72 6.42 14.60 -13.47
N ASN A 73 7.69 14.32 -13.19
CA ASN A 73 8.80 15.05 -13.78
C ASN A 73 9.18 14.47 -15.12
N ALA A 74 8.84 15.18 -16.20
CA ALA A 74 9.11 14.76 -17.57
C ALA A 74 10.59 14.80 -17.95
N SER A 75 11.43 15.44 -17.14
CA SER A 75 12.87 15.56 -17.42
C SER A 75 13.66 14.30 -17.07
N LEU A 76 13.07 13.35 -16.34
CA LEU A 76 13.75 12.09 -16.03
C LEU A 76 13.84 11.19 -17.25
N ASP A 77 14.83 10.30 -17.26
CA ASP A 77 15.20 9.45 -18.39
C ASP A 77 14.02 8.66 -18.98
N HIS A 78 13.11 8.19 -18.15
CA HIS A 78 11.92 7.45 -18.60
C HIS A 78 10.65 8.30 -18.60
N GLY A 79 10.78 9.60 -18.34
CA GLY A 79 9.66 10.53 -18.32
C GLY A 79 8.66 10.27 -17.22
N VAL A 80 7.41 10.64 -17.49
CA VAL A 80 6.31 10.50 -16.55
C VAL A 80 5.87 9.02 -16.45
N GLY A 81 5.61 8.54 -15.25
CA GLY A 81 5.11 7.19 -15.06
C GLY A 81 5.41 6.62 -13.68
N VAL A 82 5.13 5.33 -13.52
CA VAL A 82 5.37 4.62 -12.26
C VAL A 82 6.87 4.32 -12.12
N TYR A 83 7.35 4.65 -10.94
CA TYR A 83 8.75 4.44 -10.60
C TYR A 83 8.86 3.63 -9.31
#